data_9b0d4d4912bd1a7bea55e0ec97c6045f
#
_entry.id   9b0d4d4912bd1a7bea55e0ec97c6045f
#
_cell.length_a   1.000
_cell.length_b   1.000
_cell.length_c   1.000
_cell.angle_alpha   90.00
_cell.angle_beta   90.00
_cell.angle_gamma   90.00
#
_symmetry.space_group_name_H-M   'P 1'
#
loop_
_entity.id
_entity.type
_entity.pdbx_description
1 polymer ?
#
loop_
_entity_poly.entity_id
_entity_poly.type
_entity_poly.pdbx_seq_one_letter_code
_entity_poly.pdbx_strand_id
1 'polypeptide(L)'
;VYKRQNGDDASTDLVSRSVAKDHSVQTFNSTINGNAKCTGHSECDAIIMDSARIIAVPGLTANNIDAALIHEAAIGKIAGEQIVKLMTLGLTEQEAEAQIVNGFLK
;
A
#
# COMPACT_ATOMS: atom_id res chain seq x y z
N VAL A 1 -5.44 -6.02 9.59
CA VAL A 1 -5.29 -7.40 9.11
C VAL A 1 -4.30 -8.16 9.99
N TYR A 2 -4.65 -9.35 10.37
CA TYR A 2 -3.80 -10.23 11.17
C TYR A 2 -3.68 -11.61 10.50
N LYS A 3 -2.46 -12.04 10.24
CA LYS A 3 -2.16 -13.35 9.64
C LYS A 3 -1.23 -14.13 10.56
N ARG A 4 -1.68 -15.33 10.97
CA ARG A 4 -0.89 -16.27 11.74
C ARG A 4 -0.60 -17.47 10.87
N GLN A 5 0.67 -17.72 10.59
CA GLN A 5 1.10 -18.82 9.71
C GLN A 5 1.73 -19.91 10.55
N ASN A 6 1.00 -21.02 10.73
CA ASN A 6 1.40 -22.15 11.58
C ASN A 6 1.79 -23.39 10.79
N GLY A 7 1.61 -23.40 9.48
CA GLY A 7 1.93 -24.54 8.63
C GLY A 7 3.19 -24.33 7.82
N ASP A 8 3.98 -25.38 7.63
CA ASP A 8 5.14 -25.31 6.75
C ASP A 8 4.71 -25.00 5.32
N ASP A 9 5.51 -24.17 4.64
CA ASP A 9 5.28 -23.69 3.28
C ASP A 9 4.04 -22.82 3.12
N ALA A 10 3.46 -22.32 4.23
CA ALA A 10 2.41 -21.30 4.17
C ALA A 10 2.95 -20.01 3.54
N SER A 11 2.11 -19.33 2.78
CA SER A 11 2.48 -18.09 2.12
C SER A 11 1.35 -17.06 2.25
N THR A 12 1.70 -15.83 2.52
CA THR A 12 0.75 -14.72 2.60
C THR A 12 1.26 -13.54 1.78
N ASP A 13 0.38 -12.96 0.99
CA ASP A 13 0.63 -11.71 0.28
C ASP A 13 -0.51 -10.74 0.59
N LEU A 14 -0.19 -9.67 1.31
CA LEU A 14 -1.13 -8.62 1.68
C LEU A 14 -0.77 -7.34 0.93
N VAL A 15 -1.68 -6.87 0.09
CA VAL A 15 -1.48 -5.61 -0.65
C VAL A 15 -2.64 -4.68 -0.33
N SER A 16 -2.31 -3.49 0.15
CA SER A 16 -3.25 -2.39 0.34
C SER A 16 -2.93 -1.27 -0.62
N ARG A 17 -3.90 -0.88 -1.43
CA ARG A 17 -3.82 0.33 -2.26
C ARG A 17 -4.94 1.27 -1.87
N SER A 18 -4.58 2.51 -1.57
CA SER A 18 -5.55 3.48 -1.12
C SER A 18 -5.24 4.88 -1.62
N VAL A 19 -6.28 5.71 -1.65
CA VAL A 19 -6.17 7.13 -1.95
C VAL A 19 -6.83 7.89 -0.83
N ALA A 20 -6.11 8.81 -0.22
CA ALA A 20 -6.63 9.67 0.83
C ALA A 20 -6.76 11.10 0.30
N LYS A 21 -7.92 11.70 0.48
CA LYS A 21 -8.26 13.05 -0.01
C LYS A 21 -8.70 13.96 1.11
N ASP A 22 -8.66 15.26 0.85
CA ASP A 22 -9.16 16.32 1.72
C ASP A 22 -8.43 16.32 3.06
N HIS A 23 -9.14 16.08 4.15
CA HIS A 23 -8.59 16.00 5.51
C HIS A 23 -8.71 14.60 6.10
N SER A 24 -8.87 13.59 5.26
CA SER A 24 -9.03 12.22 5.72
C SER A 24 -7.76 11.69 6.37
N VAL A 25 -7.94 10.76 7.31
CA VAL A 25 -6.85 10.03 7.93
C VAL A 25 -7.13 8.54 7.75
N GLN A 26 -6.20 7.84 7.15
CA GLN A 26 -6.30 6.40 6.95
C GLN A 26 -5.17 5.71 7.71
N THR A 27 -5.51 4.64 8.41
CA THR A 27 -4.50 3.82 9.10
C THR A 27 -4.58 2.40 8.55
N PHE A 28 -3.45 1.90 8.09
CA PHE A 28 -3.30 0.51 7.67
C PHE A 28 -2.52 -0.25 8.73
N ASN A 29 -3.20 -1.15 9.42
CA ASN A 29 -2.57 -2.04 10.40
C ASN A 29 -2.47 -3.45 9.81
N SER A 30 -1.28 -4.00 9.76
CA SER A 30 -1.09 -5.38 9.36
C SER A 30 -0.11 -6.08 10.28
N THR A 31 -0.43 -7.32 10.63
CA THR A 31 0.46 -8.16 11.44
C THR A 31 0.57 -9.53 10.80
N ILE A 32 1.79 -9.99 10.60
CA ILE A 32 2.08 -11.34 10.12
C ILE A 32 2.95 -12.02 11.15
N ASN A 33 2.48 -13.15 11.70
CA ASN A 33 3.26 -14.00 12.58
C ASN A 33 3.66 -15.26 11.82
N GLY A 34 4.95 -15.45 11.60
CA GLY A 34 5.50 -16.66 10.99
C GLY A 34 5.95 -17.63 12.05
N ASN A 35 5.11 -18.63 12.35
CA ASN A 35 5.36 -19.62 13.41
C ASN A 35 5.89 -20.95 12.85
N ALA A 36 6.11 -21.04 11.56
CA ALA A 36 6.63 -22.22 10.87
C ALA A 36 7.53 -21.76 9.72
N LYS A 37 8.06 -22.70 8.95
CA LYS A 37 8.75 -22.40 7.70
C LYS A 37 7.74 -21.81 6.71
N CYS A 38 7.77 -20.50 6.50
CA CYS A 38 6.75 -19.81 5.72
C CYS A 38 7.31 -18.54 5.09
N THR A 39 6.54 -17.95 4.18
CA THR A 39 6.83 -16.65 3.60
C THR A 39 5.66 -15.71 3.81
N GLY A 40 5.94 -14.43 4.01
CA GLY A 40 4.92 -13.41 4.14
C GLY A 40 5.41 -12.10 3.54
N HIS A 41 4.53 -11.46 2.79
CA HIS A 41 4.79 -10.15 2.18
C HIS A 41 3.61 -9.24 2.49
N SER A 42 3.89 -8.04 2.97
CA SER A 42 2.91 -7.00 3.24
C SER A 42 3.32 -5.74 2.49
N GLU A 43 2.42 -5.17 1.71
CA GLU A 43 2.68 -3.96 0.95
C GLU A 43 1.57 -2.95 1.19
N CYS A 44 1.95 -1.70 1.44
CA CYS A 44 1.02 -0.59 1.57
C CYS A 44 1.40 0.50 0.56
N ASP A 45 0.61 0.64 -0.48
CA ASP A 45 0.78 1.68 -1.49
C ASP A 45 -0.36 2.68 -1.37
N ALA A 46 -0.02 3.96 -1.35
CA ALA A 46 -1.02 4.99 -1.15
C ALA A 46 -0.69 6.29 -1.87
N ILE A 47 -1.72 6.96 -2.35
CA ILE A 47 -1.64 8.32 -2.87
C ILE A 47 -2.30 9.24 -1.86
N ILE A 48 -1.57 10.30 -1.47
CA ILE A 48 -2.06 11.35 -0.59
C ILE A 48 -2.40 12.57 -1.46
N MET A 49 -3.60 13.08 -1.28
CA MET A 49 -4.07 14.32 -1.93
C MET A 49 -4.47 15.31 -0.85
N ASP A 50 -4.29 16.62 -1.16
CA ASP A 50 -4.68 17.70 -0.26
C ASP A 50 -3.98 17.62 1.10
N SER A 51 -4.75 17.70 2.20
CA SER A 51 -4.24 17.65 3.57
C SER A 51 -4.45 16.28 4.23
N ALA A 52 -4.65 15.24 3.45
CA ALA A 52 -4.88 13.89 3.97
C ALA A 52 -3.62 13.28 4.57
N ARG A 53 -3.81 12.29 5.42
CA ARG A 53 -2.73 11.57 6.09
C ARG A 53 -2.94 10.07 5.99
N ILE A 54 -1.85 9.36 5.82
CA ILE A 54 -1.85 7.89 5.81
C ILE A 54 -0.80 7.41 6.80
N ILE A 55 -1.21 6.47 7.65
CA ILE A 55 -0.35 5.86 8.65
C ILE A 55 -0.29 4.37 8.36
N ALA A 56 0.88 3.84 8.11
CA ALA A 56 1.09 2.41 7.95
C ALA A 56 1.80 1.86 9.20
N VAL A 57 1.21 0.84 9.79
CA VAL A 57 1.76 0.19 11.00
C VAL A 57 1.96 -1.29 10.68
N PRO A 58 3.12 -1.66 10.11
CA PRO A 58 3.43 -3.05 9.86
C PRO A 58 3.91 -3.75 11.13
N GLY A 59 3.50 -5.00 11.30
CA GLY A 59 4.01 -5.87 12.36
C GLY A 59 4.45 -7.19 11.76
N LEU A 60 5.72 -7.54 11.89
CA LEU A 60 6.26 -8.81 11.41
C LEU A 60 6.96 -9.51 12.57
N THR A 61 6.51 -10.73 12.89
CA THR A 61 7.12 -11.53 13.92
C THR A 61 7.49 -12.91 13.36
N ALA A 62 8.78 -13.15 13.21
CA ALA A 62 9.29 -14.43 12.74
C ALA A 62 9.68 -15.27 13.96
N ASN A 63 8.85 -16.23 14.30
CA ASN A 63 9.06 -17.15 15.42
C ASN A 63 9.74 -18.46 15.01
N ASN A 64 10.08 -18.59 13.74
CA ASN A 64 10.78 -19.73 13.17
C ASN A 64 11.96 -19.23 12.35
N ILE A 65 13.10 -19.90 12.43
CA ILE A 65 14.31 -19.48 11.73
C ILE A 65 14.14 -19.49 10.21
N ASP A 66 13.22 -20.28 9.70
CA ASP A 66 12.94 -20.38 8.26
C ASP A 66 11.72 -19.55 7.84
N ALA A 67 11.22 -18.67 8.71
CA ALA A 67 10.19 -17.71 8.34
C ALA A 67 10.82 -16.49 7.66
N ALA A 68 10.37 -16.18 6.45
CA ALA A 68 10.83 -15.01 5.68
C ALA A 68 9.67 -14.03 5.51
N LEU A 69 9.72 -12.93 6.24
CA LEU A 69 8.66 -11.91 6.26
C LEU A 69 9.21 -10.58 5.76
N ILE A 70 8.49 -9.94 4.85
CA ILE A 70 8.89 -8.68 4.24
C ILE A 70 7.73 -7.69 4.29
N HIS A 71 8.05 -6.42 4.55
CA HIS A 71 7.11 -5.31 4.41
C HIS A 71 7.69 -4.26 3.47
N GLU A 72 6.81 -3.73 2.60
CA GLU A 72 7.14 -2.62 1.70
C GLU A 72 6.06 -1.54 1.81
N ALA A 73 6.45 -0.29 1.63
CA ALA A 73 5.52 0.83 1.61
C ALA A 73 5.94 1.85 0.55
N ALA A 74 4.99 2.31 -0.23
CA ALA A 74 5.18 3.40 -1.17
C ALA A 74 4.02 4.40 -0.98
N ILE A 75 4.27 5.46 -0.23
CA ILE A 75 3.29 6.47 0.12
C ILE A 75 3.77 7.82 -0.40
N GLY A 76 2.97 8.47 -1.21
CA GLY A 76 3.36 9.75 -1.78
C GLY A 76 2.24 10.50 -2.47
N LYS A 77 2.60 11.64 -3.06
CA LYS A 77 1.69 12.48 -3.82
C LYS A 77 1.85 12.25 -5.32
N ILE A 78 0.81 12.58 -6.08
CA ILE A 78 0.89 12.56 -7.54
C ILE A 78 1.92 13.60 -7.99
N ALA A 79 2.86 13.18 -8.87
CA ALA A 79 3.84 14.10 -9.41
C ALA A 79 3.17 15.13 -10.34
N GLY A 80 3.47 16.41 -10.13
CA GLY A 80 2.92 17.49 -10.96
C GLY A 80 3.22 17.31 -12.44
N GLU A 81 4.35 16.73 -12.78
CA GLU A 81 4.74 16.45 -14.16
C GLU A 81 3.77 15.49 -14.87
N GLN A 82 3.25 14.50 -14.15
CA GLN A 82 2.26 13.56 -14.71
C GLN A 82 0.95 14.28 -15.03
N ILE A 83 0.51 15.16 -14.14
CA ILE A 83 -0.69 15.98 -14.35
C ILE A 83 -0.52 16.88 -15.58
N VAL A 84 0.58 17.62 -15.66
CA VAL A 84 0.86 18.51 -16.79
C VAL A 84 0.89 17.72 -18.10
N LYS A 85 1.54 16.58 -18.11
CA LYS A 85 1.64 15.73 -19.31
C LYS A 85 0.28 15.29 -19.83
N LEU A 86 -0.63 14.91 -18.94
CA LEU A 86 -1.99 14.52 -19.32
C LEU A 86 -2.81 15.73 -19.78
N MET A 87 -2.60 16.91 -19.18
CA MET A 87 -3.27 18.13 -19.62
C MET A 87 -2.85 18.52 -21.04
N THR A 88 -1.61 18.28 -21.44
CA THR A 88 -1.18 18.51 -22.82
C THR A 88 -1.91 17.64 -23.84
N LEU A 89 -2.49 16.55 -23.41
CA LEU A 89 -3.31 15.66 -24.24
C LEU A 89 -4.79 16.05 -24.28
N GLY A 90 -5.15 17.19 -23.67
CA GLY A 90 -6.50 17.74 -23.71
C GLY A 90 -7.34 17.45 -22.48
N LEU A 91 -6.77 16.88 -21.43
CA LEU A 91 -7.48 16.61 -20.18
C LEU A 91 -7.46 17.85 -19.27
N THR A 92 -8.54 18.04 -18.50
CA THR A 92 -8.51 19.01 -17.40
C THR A 92 -7.65 18.46 -16.26
N GLU A 93 -7.28 19.32 -15.32
CA GLU A 93 -6.52 18.88 -14.14
C GLU A 93 -7.27 17.78 -13.37
N GLN A 94 -8.58 17.95 -13.18
CA GLN A 94 -9.42 16.99 -12.48
C GLN A 94 -9.50 15.65 -13.24
N GLU A 95 -9.63 15.71 -14.55
CA GLU A 95 -9.64 14.49 -15.38
C GLU A 95 -8.30 13.77 -15.34
N ALA A 96 -7.20 14.51 -15.34
CA ALA A 96 -5.86 13.95 -15.24
C ALA A 96 -5.65 13.24 -13.90
N GLU A 97 -6.05 13.86 -12.80
CA GLU A 97 -5.98 13.25 -11.47
C GLU A 97 -6.82 11.99 -11.40
N ALA A 98 -8.05 12.02 -11.90
CA ALA A 98 -8.95 10.87 -11.90
C ALA A 98 -8.35 9.70 -12.68
N GLN A 99 -7.71 9.98 -13.79
CA GLN A 99 -7.09 8.94 -14.61
C GLN A 99 -5.91 8.26 -13.89
N ILE A 100 -5.06 9.05 -13.24
CA ILE A 100 -3.94 8.51 -12.46
C ILE A 100 -4.44 7.66 -11.30
N VAL A 101 -5.42 8.16 -10.55
CA VAL A 101 -6.01 7.46 -9.41
C VAL A 101 -6.65 6.14 -9.85
N ASN A 102 -7.43 6.14 -10.92
CA ASN A 102 -8.08 4.93 -11.42
C ASN A 102 -7.06 3.89 -11.88
N GLY A 103 -5.99 4.33 -12.52
CA GLY A 103 -4.91 3.43 -12.91
C GLY A 103 -4.18 2.83 -11.72
N PHE A 104 -3.97 3.61 -10.68
CA PHE A 104 -3.32 3.17 -9.45
C PHE A 104 -4.14 2.12 -8.69
N LEU A 105 -5.47 2.30 -8.62
CA LEU A 105 -6.35 1.42 -7.86
C LEU A 105 -6.70 0.09 -8.55
N LYS A 106 -6.32 -0.07 -9.78
CA LYS A 106 -6.57 -1.32 -10.52
C LYS A 106 -5.65 -2.46 -10.15
#